data_8a1ccf5a0e71400f17e92e1ff1b86cf5
#
_entry.id   8a1ccf5a0e71400f17e92e1ff1b86cf5
#
_cell.length_a   1.000
_cell.length_b   1.000
_cell.length_c   1.000
_cell.angle_alpha   90.00
_cell.angle_beta   90.00
_cell.angle_gamma   90.00
#
_symmetry.space_group_name_H-M   'P 1'
#
loop_
_entity.id
_entity.type
_entity.pdbx_description
1 polymer ?
#
loop_
_entity_poly.entity_id
_entity_poly.type
_entity_poly.pdbx_seq_one_letter_code
_entity_poly.pdbx_strand_id
1 'polypeptide(L)'
;SSEDYSTARRAFNDEDWKNATSIVSRYYNLVLADCGAGLFHPAARGVLATVSGLVIVASASIDGARQAAVTMDWLRQNGYQDLLGRSCVVINHVVPGKPNIDVEDLVQQFERHVPPGRVIVLPYDKHIAAGTEIQLDLLSRKFQRRITELAAALSDDFDRLERR
;
A
#
# COMPACT_ATOMS: atom_id res chain seq x y z
N SER A 1 5.73 10.67 -40.18
CA SER A 1 6.10 11.91 -39.54
C SER A 1 6.17 11.71 -38.03
N SER A 2 7.33 11.99 -37.46
CA SER A 2 7.67 11.71 -36.04
C SER A 2 7.18 12.78 -35.06
N GLU A 3 6.35 13.71 -35.47
CA GLU A 3 5.87 14.82 -34.62
C GLU A 3 4.54 14.54 -33.90
N ASP A 4 3.78 13.52 -34.31
CA ASP A 4 2.47 13.22 -33.72
C ASP A 4 2.52 12.36 -32.45
N TYR A 5 3.70 11.84 -32.08
CA TYR A 5 3.86 11.01 -30.88
C TYR A 5 4.20 11.81 -29.61
N SER A 6 4.59 13.07 -29.71
CA SER A 6 5.00 13.89 -28.56
C SER A 6 3.85 14.60 -27.84
N THR A 7 2.70 14.76 -28.47
CA THR A 7 1.51 15.43 -27.89
C THR A 7 0.55 14.49 -27.17
N ALA A 8 0.72 13.17 -27.26
CA ALA A 8 -0.22 12.17 -26.73
C ALA A 8 0.11 11.67 -25.31
N ARG A 9 1.16 12.16 -24.66
CA ARG A 9 1.51 11.78 -23.26
C ARG A 9 1.40 12.95 -22.32
N ARG A 10 0.21 13.49 -22.17
CA ARG A 10 -0.12 14.25 -20.96
C ARG A 10 0.05 13.30 -19.76
N ALA A 11 0.95 13.63 -18.83
CA ALA A 11 1.12 12.84 -17.62
C ALA A 11 -0.21 12.83 -16.85
N PHE A 12 -0.62 11.65 -16.41
CA PHE A 12 -1.77 11.44 -15.55
C PHE A 12 -1.60 12.26 -14.27
N ASN A 13 -2.53 13.17 -13.98
CA ASN A 13 -2.44 14.13 -12.88
C ASN A 13 -3.54 13.94 -11.82
N ASP A 14 -3.56 14.81 -10.81
CA ASP A 14 -4.53 14.79 -9.71
C ASP A 14 -5.98 14.86 -10.15
N GLU A 15 -6.27 15.67 -11.19
CA GLU A 15 -7.62 15.84 -11.71
C GLU A 15 -8.08 14.61 -12.49
N ASP A 16 -7.20 14.05 -13.30
CA ASP A 16 -7.44 12.79 -14.01
C ASP A 16 -7.74 11.65 -13.01
N TRP A 17 -7.00 11.60 -11.92
CA TRP A 17 -7.26 10.64 -10.84
C TRP A 17 -8.64 10.85 -10.19
N LYS A 18 -8.97 12.07 -9.80
CA LYS A 18 -10.27 12.38 -9.17
C LYS A 18 -11.43 12.02 -10.09
N ASN A 19 -11.32 12.33 -11.37
CA ASN A 19 -12.34 12.02 -12.37
C ASN A 19 -12.51 10.49 -12.52
N ALA A 20 -11.41 9.76 -12.70
CA ALA A 20 -11.45 8.31 -12.81
C ALA A 20 -12.06 7.67 -11.55
N THR A 21 -11.62 8.08 -10.35
CA THR A 21 -12.12 7.56 -9.07
C THR A 21 -13.61 7.86 -8.89
N SER A 22 -14.07 9.05 -9.25
CA SER A 22 -15.49 9.42 -9.14
C SER A 22 -16.39 8.56 -10.02
N ILE A 23 -15.90 8.11 -11.17
CA ILE A 23 -16.63 7.21 -12.06
C ILE A 23 -16.65 5.79 -11.48
N VAL A 24 -15.47 5.25 -11.14
CA VAL A 24 -15.32 3.86 -10.69
C VAL A 24 -16.06 3.62 -9.37
N SER A 25 -16.02 4.56 -8.42
CA SER A 25 -16.68 4.45 -7.12
C SER A 25 -18.22 4.35 -7.20
N ARG A 26 -18.83 4.70 -8.33
CA ARG A 26 -20.28 4.51 -8.55
C ARG A 26 -20.65 3.04 -8.82
N TYR A 27 -19.68 2.25 -9.24
CA TYR A 27 -19.93 0.87 -9.68
C TYR A 27 -19.31 -0.17 -8.74
N TYR A 28 -18.35 0.23 -7.90
CA TYR A 28 -17.60 -0.68 -7.04
C TYR A 28 -17.57 -0.17 -5.60
N ASN A 29 -17.83 -1.08 -4.65
CA ASN A 29 -17.77 -0.77 -3.21
C ASN A 29 -16.32 -0.71 -2.68
N LEU A 30 -15.38 -1.37 -3.36
CA LEU A 30 -13.97 -1.38 -3.03
C LEU A 30 -13.14 -1.08 -4.28
N VAL A 31 -12.24 -0.11 -4.18
CA VAL A 31 -11.30 0.26 -5.23
C VAL A 31 -9.88 0.19 -4.66
N LEU A 32 -9.03 -0.61 -5.27
CA LEU A 32 -7.60 -0.68 -4.95
C LEU A 32 -6.82 0.07 -6.02
N ALA A 33 -6.03 1.05 -5.58
CA ALA A 33 -5.17 1.84 -6.45
C ALA A 33 -3.71 1.43 -6.26
N ASP A 34 -3.09 0.89 -7.30
CA ASP A 34 -1.65 0.66 -7.31
C ASP A 34 -0.93 1.97 -7.67
N CYS A 35 -0.21 2.53 -6.71
CA CYS A 35 0.52 3.79 -6.86
C CYS A 35 1.97 3.60 -7.32
N GLY A 36 2.39 2.35 -7.58
CA GLY A 36 3.77 2.05 -7.95
C GLY A 36 4.78 2.43 -6.86
N ALA A 37 5.98 2.80 -7.27
CA ALA A 37 7.10 3.08 -6.35
C ALA A 37 7.09 4.52 -5.83
N GLY A 38 6.15 4.85 -4.94
CA GLY A 38 6.24 6.06 -4.13
C GLY A 38 5.24 7.18 -4.44
N LEU A 39 5.21 8.17 -3.54
CA LEU A 39 4.26 9.27 -3.54
C LEU A 39 4.72 10.49 -4.38
N PHE A 40 5.78 10.36 -5.17
CA PHE A 40 6.35 11.47 -5.94
C PHE A 40 5.73 11.63 -7.34
N HIS A 41 4.81 10.75 -7.71
CA HIS A 41 4.08 10.86 -8.97
C HIS A 41 3.11 12.07 -8.91
N PRO A 42 2.92 12.81 -10.02
CA PRO A 42 2.00 13.97 -10.05
C PRO A 42 0.57 13.67 -9.58
N ALA A 43 0.09 12.44 -9.78
CA ALA A 43 -1.24 12.02 -9.32
C ALA A 43 -1.32 11.74 -7.80
N ALA A 44 -0.20 11.70 -7.08
CA ALA A 44 -0.16 11.28 -5.67
C ALA A 44 -1.04 12.13 -4.76
N ARG A 45 -1.11 13.43 -4.97
CA ARG A 45 -1.99 14.33 -4.21
C ARG A 45 -3.46 14.00 -4.42
N GLY A 46 -3.85 13.69 -5.65
CA GLY A 46 -5.21 13.25 -5.97
C GLY A 46 -5.56 11.92 -5.27
N VAL A 47 -4.62 10.97 -5.27
CA VAL A 47 -4.77 9.70 -4.54
C VAL A 47 -4.96 9.97 -3.06
N LEU A 48 -4.04 10.68 -2.41
CA LEU A 48 -4.07 10.97 -0.97
C LEU A 48 -5.31 11.74 -0.53
N ALA A 49 -5.89 12.57 -1.40
CA ALA A 49 -7.12 13.31 -1.13
C ALA A 49 -8.40 12.46 -1.20
N THR A 50 -8.35 11.29 -1.86
CA THR A 50 -9.55 10.49 -2.16
C THR A 50 -9.59 9.12 -1.48
N VAL A 51 -8.44 8.58 -1.07
CA VAL A 51 -8.38 7.23 -0.47
C VAL A 51 -8.86 7.22 0.98
N SER A 52 -9.51 6.14 1.37
CA SER A 52 -9.98 5.91 2.74
C SER A 52 -8.86 5.42 3.67
N GLY A 53 -7.83 4.77 3.13
CA GLY A 53 -6.66 4.27 3.85
C GLY A 53 -5.54 3.93 2.89
N LEU A 54 -4.34 3.66 3.43
CA LEU A 54 -3.16 3.26 2.67
C LEU A 54 -2.69 1.88 3.11
N VAL A 55 -2.09 1.17 2.17
CA VAL A 55 -1.23 0.02 2.47
C VAL A 55 0.18 0.38 2.02
N ILE A 56 1.06 0.60 2.99
CA ILE A 56 2.47 0.92 2.74
C ILE A 56 3.24 -0.40 2.73
N VAL A 57 3.78 -0.77 1.58
CA VAL A 57 4.51 -2.03 1.41
C VAL A 57 6.01 -1.78 1.48
N ALA A 58 6.68 -2.43 2.42
CA ALA A 58 8.12 -2.42 2.59
C ALA A 58 8.68 -3.84 2.37
N SER A 59 9.85 -3.96 1.73
CA SER A 59 10.58 -5.21 1.77
C SER A 59 11.24 -5.41 3.14
N ALA A 60 11.44 -6.68 3.53
CA ALA A 60 12.17 -7.04 4.76
C ALA A 60 13.69 -6.82 4.58
N SER A 61 14.10 -5.58 4.34
CA SER A 61 15.47 -5.14 4.11
C SER A 61 15.70 -3.76 4.72
N ILE A 62 16.97 -3.38 4.93
CA ILE A 62 17.34 -2.06 5.46
C ILE A 62 16.83 -0.95 4.55
N ASP A 63 16.98 -1.09 3.24
CA ASP A 63 16.53 -0.07 2.29
C ASP A 63 15.01 0.03 2.22
N GLY A 64 14.29 -1.10 2.20
CA GLY A 64 12.84 -1.12 2.25
C GLY A 64 12.28 -0.48 3.53
N ALA A 65 12.89 -0.79 4.67
CA ALA A 65 12.55 -0.17 5.94
C ALA A 65 12.75 1.35 5.95
N ARG A 66 13.89 1.80 5.42
CA ARG A 66 14.22 3.23 5.31
C ARG A 66 13.23 3.98 4.41
N GLN A 67 12.92 3.44 3.25
CA GLN A 67 11.97 4.07 2.33
C GLN A 67 10.57 4.16 2.92
N ALA A 68 10.09 3.12 3.60
CA ALA A 68 8.80 3.14 4.28
C ALA A 68 8.77 4.18 5.40
N ALA A 69 9.82 4.27 6.22
CA ALA A 69 9.93 5.27 7.27
C ALA A 69 9.90 6.69 6.71
N VAL A 70 10.67 6.97 5.65
CA VAL A 70 10.67 8.27 4.95
C VAL A 70 9.26 8.60 4.41
N THR A 71 8.57 7.63 3.83
CA THR A 71 7.20 7.81 3.33
C THR A 71 6.24 8.18 4.46
N MET A 72 6.30 7.47 5.58
CA MET A 72 5.42 7.74 6.73
C MET A 72 5.73 9.09 7.39
N ASP A 73 6.99 9.46 7.51
CA ASP A 73 7.41 10.77 8.02
C ASP A 73 6.94 11.89 7.09
N TRP A 74 7.07 11.71 5.78
CA TRP A 74 6.57 12.67 4.81
C TRP A 74 5.05 12.86 4.92
N LEU A 75 4.28 11.78 5.02
CA LEU A 75 2.82 11.84 5.20
C LEU A 75 2.46 12.63 6.45
N ARG A 76 3.17 12.39 7.57
CA ARG A 76 2.95 13.11 8.82
C ARG A 76 3.25 14.60 8.70
N GLN A 77 4.38 14.95 8.10
CA GLN A 77 4.82 16.33 7.94
C GLN A 77 3.95 17.13 6.98
N ASN A 78 3.26 16.47 6.06
CA ASN A 78 2.39 17.10 5.06
C ASN A 78 0.90 17.05 5.41
N GLY A 79 0.55 16.75 6.66
CA GLY A 79 -0.84 16.85 7.15
C GLY A 79 -1.68 15.61 6.94
N TYR A 80 -1.09 14.46 6.58
CA TYR A 80 -1.79 13.20 6.37
C TYR A 80 -1.77 12.27 7.60
N GLN A 81 -1.71 12.83 8.80
CA GLN A 81 -1.69 12.05 10.05
C GLN A 81 -2.95 11.20 10.24
N ASP A 82 -4.12 11.74 9.91
CA ASP A 82 -5.39 11.01 10.01
C ASP A 82 -5.43 9.83 9.02
N LEU A 83 -4.82 10.00 7.85
CA LEU A 83 -4.71 8.93 6.86
C LEU A 83 -3.76 7.83 7.35
N LEU A 84 -2.64 8.17 7.98
CA LEU A 84 -1.75 7.21 8.65
C LEU A 84 -2.48 6.42 9.74
N GLY A 85 -3.36 7.06 10.50
CA GLY A 85 -4.20 6.42 11.50
C GLY A 85 -5.17 5.36 10.93
N ARG A 86 -5.40 5.38 9.63
CA ARG A 86 -6.22 4.41 8.87
C ARG A 86 -5.40 3.56 7.90
N SER A 87 -4.08 3.54 8.07
CA SER A 87 -3.17 2.82 7.18
C SER A 87 -2.66 1.54 7.82
N CYS A 88 -2.26 0.60 6.98
CA CYS A 88 -1.52 -0.59 7.36
C CYS A 88 -0.12 -0.53 6.75
N VAL A 89 0.85 -1.14 7.42
CA VAL A 89 2.18 -1.40 6.87
C VAL A 89 2.34 -2.89 6.64
N VAL A 90 2.80 -3.25 5.46
CA VAL A 90 3.10 -4.64 5.10
C VAL A 90 4.60 -4.79 4.96
N ILE A 91 5.19 -5.71 5.73
CA ILE A 91 6.57 -6.13 5.56
C ILE A 91 6.57 -7.39 4.72
N ASN A 92 7.01 -7.28 3.47
CA ASN A 92 6.97 -8.38 2.51
C ASN A 92 8.33 -9.07 2.40
N HIS A 93 8.36 -10.38 2.67
CA HIS A 93 9.54 -11.20 2.47
C HIS A 93 9.63 -11.64 1.02
N VAL A 94 10.51 -11.03 0.26
CA VAL A 94 10.70 -11.31 -1.18
C VAL A 94 11.81 -12.31 -1.47
N VAL A 95 12.63 -12.67 -0.47
CA VAL A 95 13.75 -13.59 -0.58
C VAL A 95 13.54 -14.76 0.38
N PRO A 96 13.83 -16.03 -0.04
CA PRO A 96 13.74 -17.17 0.86
C PRO A 96 14.77 -17.08 2.01
N GLY A 97 14.42 -17.64 3.15
CA GLY A 97 15.28 -17.67 4.34
C GLY A 97 15.01 -16.55 5.33
N LYS A 98 15.92 -16.36 6.29
CA LYS A 98 15.82 -15.28 7.27
C LYS A 98 16.29 -13.97 6.64
N PRO A 99 15.54 -12.88 6.81
CA PRO A 99 15.99 -11.56 6.39
C PRO A 99 17.24 -11.13 7.20
N ASN A 100 18.08 -10.29 6.60
CA ASN A 100 19.27 -9.72 7.24
C ASN A 100 18.95 -8.57 8.21
N ILE A 101 17.72 -8.41 8.57
CA ILE A 101 17.20 -7.38 9.48
C ILE A 101 16.37 -8.06 10.56
N ASP A 102 16.39 -7.51 11.76
CA ASP A 102 15.46 -7.92 12.81
C ASP A 102 14.05 -7.43 12.47
N VAL A 103 13.19 -8.37 12.12
CA VAL A 103 11.80 -8.08 11.71
C VAL A 103 10.97 -7.60 12.88
N GLU A 104 11.24 -8.07 14.10
CA GLU A 104 10.51 -7.65 15.30
C GLU A 104 10.82 -6.20 15.64
N ASP A 105 12.09 -5.80 15.58
CA ASP A 105 12.48 -4.40 15.72
C ASP A 105 11.83 -3.52 14.65
N LEU A 106 11.77 -4.01 13.41
CA LEU A 106 11.14 -3.27 12.32
C LEU A 106 9.63 -3.09 12.55
N VAL A 107 8.95 -4.12 13.01
CA VAL A 107 7.53 -4.03 13.39
C VAL A 107 7.33 -2.96 14.47
N GLN A 108 8.13 -2.98 15.55
CA GLN A 108 8.05 -2.00 16.62
C GLN A 108 8.31 -0.56 16.13
N GLN A 109 9.24 -0.38 15.19
CA GLN A 109 9.50 0.93 14.59
C GLN A 109 8.30 1.44 13.79
N PHE A 110 7.67 0.60 12.98
CA PHE A 110 6.49 0.97 12.20
C PHE A 110 5.24 1.20 13.04
N GLU A 111 5.08 0.47 14.13
CA GLU A 111 3.97 0.67 15.08
C GLU A 111 3.98 2.04 15.79
N ARG A 112 5.07 2.82 15.66
CA ARG A 112 5.11 4.23 16.09
C ARG A 112 4.38 5.17 15.13
N HIS A 113 4.09 4.73 13.92
CA HIS A 113 3.49 5.53 12.85
C HIS A 113 2.04 5.16 12.57
N VAL A 114 1.68 3.90 12.78
CA VAL A 114 0.33 3.37 12.55
C VAL A 114 -0.21 2.75 13.85
N PRO A 115 -1.54 2.58 13.98
CA PRO A 115 -2.10 1.97 15.18
C PRO A 115 -1.58 0.54 15.43
N PRO A 116 -1.56 0.06 16.66
CA PRO A 116 -1.16 -1.30 17.00
C PRO A 116 -1.94 -2.36 16.21
N GLY A 117 -1.26 -3.43 15.80
CA GLY A 117 -1.86 -4.50 15.02
C GLY A 117 -2.04 -4.21 13.53
N ARG A 118 -1.52 -3.07 13.04
CA ARG A 118 -1.58 -2.68 11.63
C ARG A 118 -0.28 -2.85 10.87
N VAL A 119 0.71 -3.48 11.48
CA VAL A 119 1.94 -3.92 10.82
C VAL A 119 1.83 -5.42 10.57
N ILE A 120 1.70 -5.80 9.31
CA ILE A 120 1.49 -7.19 8.87
C ILE A 120 2.77 -7.71 8.22
N VAL A 121 3.30 -8.80 8.74
CA VAL A 121 4.48 -9.45 8.17
C VAL A 121 4.04 -10.57 7.26
N LEU A 122 4.27 -10.44 5.95
CA LEU A 122 4.01 -11.49 4.97
C LEU A 122 5.25 -12.40 4.86
N PRO A 123 5.09 -13.71 5.04
CA PRO A 123 6.18 -14.65 4.85
C PRO A 123 6.54 -14.75 3.37
N TYR A 124 7.77 -15.23 3.09
CA TYR A 124 8.12 -15.64 1.72
C TYR A 124 7.15 -16.71 1.22
N ASP A 125 6.62 -16.50 0.04
CA ASP A 125 5.74 -17.45 -0.64
C ASP A 125 6.24 -17.73 -2.06
N LYS A 126 6.42 -19.01 -2.36
CA LYS A 126 6.99 -19.45 -3.66
C LYS A 126 6.08 -19.08 -4.85
N HIS A 127 4.78 -19.15 -4.65
CA HIS A 127 3.81 -18.81 -5.71
C HIS A 127 3.84 -17.33 -6.03
N ILE A 128 3.89 -16.47 -5.01
CA ILE A 128 4.07 -15.01 -5.19
C ILE A 128 5.41 -14.71 -5.87
N ALA A 129 6.49 -15.34 -5.41
CA ALA A 129 7.83 -15.12 -5.96
C ALA A 129 7.98 -15.56 -7.42
N ALA A 130 7.16 -16.48 -7.88
CA ALA A 130 7.16 -16.93 -9.28
C ALA A 130 6.70 -15.85 -10.27
N GLY A 131 5.98 -14.81 -9.79
CA GLY A 131 5.53 -13.69 -10.62
C GLY A 131 4.53 -14.06 -11.71
N THR A 132 3.85 -15.21 -11.56
CA THR A 132 2.78 -15.67 -12.44
C THR A 132 1.41 -15.19 -11.96
N GLU A 133 0.35 -15.59 -12.65
CA GLU A 133 -1.01 -15.35 -12.19
C GLU A 133 -1.22 -15.91 -10.78
N ILE A 134 -1.75 -15.09 -9.87
CA ILE A 134 -1.92 -15.48 -8.47
C ILE A 134 -3.17 -16.35 -8.35
N GLN A 135 -2.97 -17.59 -7.90
CA GLN A 135 -4.03 -18.53 -7.56
C GLN A 135 -4.06 -18.70 -6.03
N LEU A 136 -5.18 -18.38 -5.41
CA LEU A 136 -5.30 -18.32 -3.96
C LEU A 136 -5.08 -19.68 -3.26
N ASP A 137 -5.45 -20.76 -3.91
CA ASP A 137 -5.29 -22.14 -3.44
C ASP A 137 -3.83 -22.61 -3.46
N LEU A 138 -2.95 -21.97 -4.25
CA LEU A 138 -1.52 -22.25 -4.30
C LEU A 138 -0.71 -21.48 -3.25
N LEU A 139 -1.29 -20.49 -2.63
CA LEU A 139 -0.63 -19.74 -1.55
C LEU A 139 -0.49 -20.60 -0.29
N SER A 140 0.64 -20.45 0.40
CA SER A 140 0.82 -21.10 1.69
C SER A 140 -0.26 -20.65 2.70
N ARG A 141 -0.68 -21.54 3.58
CA ARG A 141 -1.69 -21.21 4.61
C ARG A 141 -1.25 -20.04 5.50
N LYS A 142 0.05 -19.92 5.76
CA LYS A 142 0.61 -18.83 6.54
C LYS A 142 0.45 -17.49 5.82
N PHE A 143 0.71 -17.47 4.50
CA PHE A 143 0.52 -16.26 3.68
C PHE A 143 -0.95 -15.88 3.60
N GLN A 144 -1.85 -16.83 3.33
CA GLN A 144 -3.30 -16.60 3.30
C GLN A 144 -3.81 -16.00 4.61
N ARG A 145 -3.37 -16.52 5.76
CA ARG A 145 -3.75 -15.99 7.08
C ARG A 145 -3.34 -14.53 7.24
N ARG A 146 -2.11 -14.18 6.86
CA ARG A 146 -1.60 -12.80 6.96
C ARG A 146 -2.34 -11.83 6.04
N ILE A 147 -2.68 -12.25 4.83
CA ILE A 147 -3.52 -11.45 3.93
C ILE A 147 -4.92 -11.24 4.49
N THR A 148 -5.49 -12.26 5.13
CA THR A 148 -6.79 -12.14 5.81
C THR A 148 -6.72 -11.15 7.00
N GLU A 149 -5.64 -11.15 7.78
CA GLU A 149 -5.41 -10.18 8.85
C GLU A 149 -5.33 -8.74 8.29
N LEU A 150 -4.64 -8.55 7.16
CA LEU A 150 -4.59 -7.26 6.47
C LEU A 150 -5.98 -6.80 6.02
N ALA A 151 -6.74 -7.69 5.39
CA ALA A 151 -8.10 -7.40 4.95
C ALA A 151 -9.01 -7.02 6.11
N ALA A 152 -8.93 -7.73 7.24
CA ALA A 152 -9.69 -7.43 8.44
C ALA A 152 -9.33 -6.05 9.01
N ALA A 153 -8.04 -5.72 9.12
CA ALA A 153 -7.59 -4.42 9.61
C ALA A 153 -8.06 -3.25 8.75
N LEU A 154 -8.15 -3.44 7.44
CA LEU A 154 -8.68 -2.42 6.52
C LEU A 154 -10.21 -2.31 6.61
N SER A 155 -10.91 -3.43 6.78
CA SER A 155 -12.38 -3.46 6.87
C SER A 155 -12.91 -2.71 8.10
N ASP A 156 -12.20 -2.80 9.22
CA ASP A 156 -12.57 -2.09 10.45
C ASP A 156 -12.67 -0.57 10.28
N ASP A 157 -11.91 0.00 9.35
CA ASP A 157 -11.96 1.43 9.05
C ASP A 157 -13.11 1.79 8.12
N PHE A 158 -13.52 0.92 7.21
CA PHE A 158 -14.68 1.16 6.33
C PHE A 158 -15.95 1.30 7.16
N ASP A 159 -16.17 0.41 8.12
CA ASP A 159 -17.31 0.48 9.05
C ASP A 159 -17.36 1.77 9.86
N ARG A 160 -16.20 2.35 10.21
CA ARG A 160 -16.13 3.62 10.95
C ARG A 160 -16.40 4.84 10.08
N LEU A 161 -16.08 4.77 8.79
CA LEU A 161 -16.31 5.86 7.84
C LEU A 161 -17.78 5.95 7.43
N GLU A 162 -18.47 4.82 7.32
CA GLU A 162 -19.90 4.78 7.00
C GLU A 162 -20.80 5.30 8.14
N ARG A 163 -20.31 5.29 9.39
CA ARG A 163 -21.06 5.74 10.58
C ARG A 163 -20.92 7.24 10.89
N ARG A 164 -20.20 7.98 10.06
CA ARG A 164 -20.03 9.43 10.19
C ARG A 164 -20.81 10.19 9.14
#